data_8ed8a474582b9b267857e94a5e6cd8ba
#
_entry.id   8ed8a474582b9b267857e94a5e6cd8ba
#
_cell.length_a   1.000
_cell.length_b   1.000
_cell.length_c   1.000
_cell.angle_alpha   90.00
_cell.angle_beta   90.00
_cell.angle_gamma   90.00
#
_symmetry.space_group_name_H-M   'P 1'
#
loop_
_entity.id
_entity.type
_entity.pdbx_description
1 polymer ?
#
loop_
_entity_poly.entity_id
_entity_poly.type
_entity_poly.pdbx_seq_one_letter_code
_entity_poly.pdbx_strand_id
1 'polypeptide(L)' 'MTDNRAAFLALLADAGLTQAMAAELIRDYTHRPCSVRTVRSWLNNPDKPSSRNCPEWAVNALREAIRNRQKTG' A
#
# COMPACT_ATOMS: atom_id res chain seq x y z
N MET A 1 -10.58 14.09 -8.16
CA MET A 1 -10.04 13.79 -6.84
C MET A 1 -9.41 12.41 -6.83
N THR A 2 -8.22 12.31 -6.26
CA THR A 2 -7.52 11.03 -6.21
C THR A 2 -8.01 10.23 -5.02
N ASP A 3 -8.53 9.03 -5.28
CA ASP A 3 -8.89 8.09 -4.23
C ASP A 3 -7.68 7.23 -3.92
N ASN A 4 -6.98 7.52 -2.85
CA ASN A 4 -5.77 6.79 -2.49
C ASN A 4 -6.05 5.32 -2.20
N ARG A 5 -7.20 5.01 -1.63
CA ARG A 5 -7.61 3.63 -1.38
C ARG A 5 -7.75 2.87 -2.70
N ALA A 6 -8.44 3.45 -3.66
CA ALA A 6 -8.64 2.82 -4.96
C ALA A 6 -7.30 2.67 -5.70
N ALA A 7 -6.44 3.69 -5.63
CA ALA A 7 -5.12 3.64 -6.24
C ALA A 7 -4.26 2.53 -5.63
N PHE A 8 -4.31 2.39 -4.30
CA PHE A 8 -3.57 1.35 -3.60
C PHE A 8 -4.05 -0.05 -4.02
N LEU A 9 -5.37 -0.24 -4.06
CA LEU A 9 -5.96 -1.51 -4.49
C LEU A 9 -5.58 -1.84 -5.93
N ALA A 10 -5.57 -0.84 -6.82
CA ALA A 10 -5.18 -1.05 -8.21
C ALA A 10 -3.72 -1.49 -8.31
N LEU A 11 -2.83 -0.92 -7.50
CA LEU A 11 -1.43 -1.33 -7.48
C LEU A 11 -1.27 -2.78 -7.03
N LEU A 12 -2.03 -3.20 -6.03
CA LEU A 12 -2.01 -4.59 -5.58
C LEU A 12 -2.44 -5.53 -6.68
N ALA A 13 -3.54 -5.19 -7.35
CA ALA A 13 -4.09 -6.02 -8.42
C ALA A 13 -3.12 -6.10 -9.60
N ASP A 14 -2.57 -4.98 -10.02
CA ASP A 14 -1.68 -4.91 -11.18
C ASP A 14 -0.38 -5.69 -10.95
N ALA A 15 0.13 -5.65 -9.73
CA ALA A 15 1.40 -6.31 -9.39
C ALA A 15 1.20 -7.72 -8.82
N GLY A 16 -0.05 -8.14 -8.62
CA GLY A 16 -0.34 -9.45 -8.04
C GLY A 16 0.13 -9.58 -6.60
N LEU A 17 -0.01 -8.52 -5.81
CA LEU A 17 0.49 -8.47 -4.45
C LEU A 17 -0.62 -8.72 -3.43
N THR A 18 -0.24 -9.37 -2.32
CA THR A 18 -1.10 -9.46 -1.15
C THR A 18 -0.87 -8.22 -0.26
N GLN A 19 -1.76 -8.02 0.70
CA GLN A 19 -1.61 -6.93 1.67
C GLN A 19 -0.31 -7.08 2.48
N ALA A 20 0.04 -8.30 2.84
CA ALA A 20 1.28 -8.57 3.58
C ALA A 20 2.51 -8.20 2.75
N MET A 21 2.50 -8.56 1.48
CA MET A 21 3.60 -8.21 0.57
C MET A 21 3.74 -6.71 0.41
N ALA A 22 2.61 -6.01 0.29
CA ALA A 22 2.63 -4.55 0.18
C ALA A 22 3.20 -3.91 1.43
N ALA A 23 2.85 -4.42 2.60
CA ALA A 23 3.38 -3.90 3.87
C ALA A 23 4.91 -4.06 3.92
N GLU A 24 5.42 -5.20 3.50
CA GLU A 24 6.87 -5.44 3.46
C GLU A 24 7.57 -4.51 2.48
N LEU A 25 7.01 -4.33 1.30
CA LEU A 25 7.58 -3.45 0.29
C LEU A 25 7.65 -2.00 0.78
N ILE A 26 6.58 -1.52 1.40
CA ILE A 26 6.54 -0.16 1.93
C ILE A 26 7.57 0.00 3.05
N ARG A 27 7.64 -0.96 3.96
CA ARG A 27 8.61 -0.94 5.06
C ARG A 27 10.03 -0.88 4.52
N ASP A 28 10.36 -1.73 3.56
CA ASP A 28 11.71 -1.79 3.01
C ASP A 28 12.07 -0.53 2.23
N TYR A 29 11.11 0.01 1.50
CA TYR A 29 11.36 1.21 0.68
C TYR A 29 11.49 2.47 1.54
N THR A 30 10.62 2.63 2.53
CA THR A 30 10.56 3.85 3.35
C THR A 30 11.41 3.78 4.61
N HIS A 31 11.84 2.58 5.01
CA HIS A 31 12.50 2.32 6.28
C HIS A 31 11.63 2.73 7.48
N ARG A 32 10.32 2.69 7.30
CA ARG A 32 9.33 2.98 8.34
C ARG A 32 8.60 1.70 8.71
N PRO A 33 8.23 1.54 9.99
CA PRO A 33 7.40 0.40 10.39
C PRO A 33 6.08 0.40 9.60
N CYS A 34 5.80 -0.70 8.96
CA CYS A 34 4.54 -0.88 8.23
C CYS A 34 4.12 -2.33 8.35
N SER A 35 3.02 -2.57 9.04
CA SER A 35 2.51 -3.92 9.23
C SER A 35 1.33 -4.18 8.31
N VAL A 36 1.01 -5.46 8.12
CA VAL A 36 -0.17 -5.84 7.34
C VAL A 36 -1.45 -5.27 7.98
N ARG A 37 -1.45 -5.13 9.30
CA ARG A 37 -2.57 -4.54 10.03
C ARG A 37 -2.80 -3.09 9.60
N THR A 38 -1.72 -2.33 9.47
CA THR A 38 -1.79 -0.95 9.01
C THR A 38 -2.35 -0.87 7.60
N VAL A 39 -1.84 -1.70 6.69
CA VAL A 39 -2.34 -1.74 5.31
C VAL A 39 -3.82 -2.10 5.30
N ARG A 40 -4.20 -3.10 6.08
CA ARG A 40 -5.58 -3.52 6.15
C ARG A 40 -6.50 -2.40 6.63
N SER A 41 -6.04 -1.59 7.60
CA SER A 41 -6.86 -0.48 8.10
C SER A 41 -7.07 0.59 7.03
N TRP A 42 -6.11 0.79 6.15
CA TRP A 42 -6.26 1.74 5.03
C TRP A 42 -7.26 1.25 3.99
N LEU A 43 -7.41 -0.07 3.85
CA LEU A 43 -8.25 -0.68 2.82
C LEU A 43 -9.62 -1.12 3.34
N ASN A 44 -9.87 -1.01 4.63
CA ASN A 44 -11.17 -1.34 5.21
C ASN A 44 -12.23 -0.38 4.73
N ASN A 45 -13.50 -0.83 4.86
CA ASN A 45 -14.64 0.00 4.56
C ASN A 45 -14.56 1.31 5.36
N PRO A 46 -14.62 2.49 4.70
CA PRO A 46 -14.50 3.77 5.39
C PRO A 46 -15.57 4.02 6.44
N ASP A 47 -16.68 3.28 6.42
CA ASP A 47 -17.74 3.41 7.41
C ASP A 47 -17.40 2.74 8.74
N LYS A 48 -16.33 1.95 8.80
CA LYS A 48 -15.93 1.27 10.05
C LYS A 48 -15.07 2.19 10.90
N PRO A 49 -15.30 2.18 12.24
CA PRO A 49 -14.52 3.04 13.14
C PRO A 49 -13.01 2.76 13.12
N SER A 50 -12.62 1.53 12.81
CA SER A 50 -11.21 1.14 12.76
C SER A 50 -10.54 1.53 11.44
N SER A 51 -11.30 2.03 10.49
CA SER A 51 -10.78 2.42 9.18
C SER A 51 -9.98 3.72 9.28
N ARG A 52 -8.89 3.81 8.52
CA ARG A 52 -8.10 5.01 8.39
C ARG A 52 -7.93 5.37 6.93
N ASN A 53 -7.79 6.65 6.65
CA ASN A 53 -7.55 7.10 5.28
C ASN A 53 -6.20 6.61 4.81
N CYS A 54 -6.15 6.06 3.59
CA CYS A 54 -4.89 5.66 3.00
C CYS A 54 -4.09 6.92 2.63
N PRO A 55 -2.91 7.13 3.21
CA PRO A 55 -2.14 8.33 2.95
C PRO A 55 -1.51 8.28 1.55
N GLU A 56 -1.33 9.45 0.97
CA GLU A 56 -0.70 9.56 -0.35
C GLU A 56 0.72 9.00 -0.36
N TRP A 57 1.47 9.23 0.73
CA TRP A 57 2.84 8.72 0.79
C TRP A 57 2.90 7.20 0.69
N ALA A 58 1.89 6.51 1.21
CA ALA A 58 1.83 5.04 1.14
C ALA A 58 1.61 4.57 -0.29
N VAL A 59 0.74 5.25 -1.03
CA VAL A 59 0.50 4.94 -2.45
C VAL A 59 1.78 5.17 -3.25
N ASN A 60 2.44 6.29 -3.03
CA ASN A 60 3.68 6.62 -3.74
C ASN A 60 4.80 5.64 -3.38
N ALA A 61 4.93 5.28 -2.10
CA ALA A 61 5.94 4.33 -1.66
C ALA A 61 5.72 2.96 -2.28
N LEU A 62 4.48 2.50 -2.31
CA LEU A 62 4.17 1.21 -2.92
C LEU A 62 4.46 1.22 -4.42
N ARG A 63 4.06 2.28 -5.10
CA ARG A 63 4.33 2.43 -6.54
C ARG A 63 5.82 2.37 -6.84
N GLU A 64 6.61 3.12 -6.09
CA GLU A 64 8.05 3.16 -6.29
C GLU A 64 8.71 1.84 -5.91
N ALA A 65 8.26 1.19 -4.85
CA ALA A 65 8.78 -0.10 -4.44
C ALA A 65 8.53 -1.17 -5.50
N ILE A 66 7.33 -1.18 -6.09
CA ILE A 66 7.01 -2.09 -7.19
C ILE A 66 7.91 -1.82 -8.39
N ARG A 67 8.10 -0.56 -8.72
CA ARG A 67 8.93 -0.12 -9.82
C ARG A 67 10.37 -0.57 -9.65
N ASN A 68 10.93 -0.38 -8.45
CA ASN A 68 12.29 -0.80 -8.14
C ASN A 68 12.43 -2.32 -8.21
N ARG A 69 11.41 -3.04 -7.74
CA ARG A 69 11.39 -4.50 -7.80
C ARG A 69 11.47 -5.00 -9.24
N GLN A 70 10.77 -4.34 -10.15
CA GLN A 70 10.75 -4.73 -11.56
C GLN A 70 12.08 -4.46 -12.26
N LYS A 71 12.84 -3.49 -11.77
CA LYS A 71 14.14 -3.14 -12.35
C LYS A 71 15.26 -4.10 -11.99
N THR A 72 15.07 -4.94 -11.00
CA THR A 72 16.09 -5.89 -10.53
C THR A 72 16.00 -7.25 -11.20
N GLY A 73 15.32 -7.28 -12.30
CA GLY A 73 15.19 -8.52 -13.08
C GLY A 73 16.46 -8.93 -13.79
#